data_ab7fceaa96831af98d6665da6684e729
#
_entry.id   ab7fceaa96831af98d6665da6684e729
#
_cell.length_a   1.000
_cell.length_b   1.000
_cell.length_c   1.000
_cell.angle_alpha   90.00
_cell.angle_beta   90.00
_cell.angle_gamma   90.00
#
_symmetry.space_group_name_H-M   'P 1'
#
loop_
_entity.id
_entity.type
_entity.pdbx_description
1 polymer ?
#
loop_
_entity_poly.entity_id
_entity_poly.type
_entity_poly.pdbx_seq_one_letter_code
_entity_poly.pdbx_strand_id
1 'polypeptide(L)'
;MQTPSVIPFVMLGAVLFFAVPVARAEVPSSVFDLRGWKITLPGPKEIKDLEGYSSDYFFLNAQREMCFHLDASEKGTTPSAKYVRSELRHLTNWRIGESRALTAEVRATSSLDPDKVTVVQIHGITEDKKDAPPLLRVALQSGDLYALLKTTSLHEKNSPEEKILLREGLGTDFVNIDVVMEGGELMIAIDGEEKVRRDLGFWKFLNYFKAGCYPQATEGVADVVFRRLTVR
;
A
#
# COMPACT_ATOMS: atom_id res chain seq x y z
N MET A 1 66.33 30.80 56.28
CA MET A 1 66.08 30.07 55.01
C MET A 1 64.62 29.73 54.94
N GLN A 2 63.83 30.48 54.13
CA GLN A 2 62.43 30.29 53.96
C GLN A 2 62.25 29.46 52.67
N THR A 3 61.57 28.34 52.74
CA THR A 3 61.18 27.48 51.59
C THR A 3 59.93 28.04 50.93
N PRO A 4 59.83 28.16 49.60
CA PRO A 4 58.64 28.62 48.94
C PRO A 4 57.59 27.46 48.83
N SER A 5 56.35 27.77 49.20
CA SER A 5 55.18 26.92 49.09
C SER A 5 54.69 26.89 47.60
N VAL A 6 54.61 25.73 47.00
CA VAL A 6 54.08 25.53 45.64
C VAL A 6 52.59 25.19 45.79
N ILE A 7 51.69 26.01 45.25
CA ILE A 7 50.25 25.76 45.14
C ILE A 7 49.98 25.01 43.85
N PRO A 8 49.37 23.82 43.86
CA PRO A 8 49.00 23.11 42.62
C PRO A 8 47.78 23.76 41.95
N PHE A 9 47.92 24.12 40.71
CA PHE A 9 46.84 24.61 39.85
C PHE A 9 46.04 23.42 39.33
N VAL A 10 44.81 23.21 39.81
CA VAL A 10 43.90 22.20 39.34
C VAL A 10 43.15 22.76 38.11
N MET A 11 43.48 22.31 36.92
CA MET A 11 42.69 22.57 35.72
C MET A 11 41.42 21.74 35.74
N LEU A 12 40.28 22.38 35.92
CA LEU A 12 38.97 21.77 35.79
C LEU A 12 38.59 21.73 34.28
N GLY A 13 38.80 20.59 33.62
CA GLY A 13 38.41 20.41 32.23
C GLY A 13 36.89 20.24 32.15
N ALA A 14 36.18 21.21 31.55
CA ALA A 14 34.77 21.10 31.23
C ALA A 14 34.59 20.11 30.03
N VAL A 15 34.02 18.95 30.30
CA VAL A 15 33.59 17.99 29.25
C VAL A 15 32.26 18.48 28.67
N LEU A 16 32.30 19.08 27.49
CA LEU A 16 31.11 19.43 26.72
C LEU A 16 30.51 18.17 26.12
N PHE A 17 29.41 17.67 26.68
CA PHE A 17 28.58 16.64 26.05
C PHE A 17 27.78 17.30 24.92
N PHE A 18 28.21 17.07 23.68
CA PHE A 18 27.36 17.33 22.51
C PHE A 18 26.28 16.24 22.48
N ALA A 19 25.03 16.59 22.76
CA ALA A 19 23.90 15.76 22.51
C ALA A 19 23.77 15.58 20.96
N VAL A 20 24.17 14.43 20.44
CA VAL A 20 23.90 14.07 19.04
C VAL A 20 22.38 13.93 18.94
N PRO A 21 21.70 14.73 18.09
CA PRO A 21 20.26 14.55 17.90
C PRO A 21 20.03 13.14 17.38
N VAL A 22 19.28 12.35 18.15
CA VAL A 22 18.78 11.03 17.67
C VAL A 22 17.86 11.32 16.50
N ALA A 23 18.33 11.04 15.30
CA ALA A 23 17.50 11.15 14.11
C ALA A 23 16.29 10.24 14.34
N ARG A 24 15.09 10.83 14.44
CA ARG A 24 13.85 10.07 14.54
C ARG A 24 13.74 9.24 13.26
N ALA A 25 13.51 7.93 13.39
CA ALA A 25 13.31 7.07 12.24
C ALA A 25 12.18 7.67 11.37
N GLU A 26 12.46 7.88 10.08
CA GLU A 26 11.46 8.38 9.15
C GLU A 26 10.32 7.35 9.00
N VAL A 27 9.10 7.85 8.92
CA VAL A 27 7.89 7.03 8.80
C VAL A 27 7.17 7.34 7.49
N PRO A 28 6.32 6.45 6.96
CA PRO A 28 5.66 6.66 5.67
C PRO A 28 4.94 8.00 5.53
N SER A 29 4.29 8.51 6.59
CA SER A 29 3.61 9.81 6.58
C SER A 29 4.55 11.02 6.44
N SER A 30 5.85 10.87 6.64
CA SER A 30 6.83 11.95 6.41
C SER A 30 7.15 12.19 4.92
N VAL A 31 6.77 11.27 4.05
CA VAL A 31 7.06 11.29 2.60
C VAL A 31 5.78 11.25 1.76
N PHE A 32 4.79 10.49 2.22
CA PHE A 32 3.53 10.26 1.51
C PHE A 32 2.38 11.00 2.22
N ASP A 33 1.48 11.62 1.46
CA ASP A 33 0.24 12.15 2.02
C ASP A 33 -0.70 11.00 2.34
N LEU A 34 -0.71 10.58 3.60
CA LEU A 34 -1.54 9.50 4.10
C LEU A 34 -2.83 9.99 4.79
N ARG A 35 -3.14 11.28 4.69
CA ARG A 35 -4.43 11.81 5.17
C ARG A 35 -5.57 11.19 4.38
N GLY A 36 -6.62 10.79 5.07
CA GLY A 36 -7.73 10.08 4.44
C GLY A 36 -7.45 8.61 4.13
N TRP A 37 -6.36 8.04 4.64
CA TRP A 37 -6.07 6.62 4.59
C TRP A 37 -6.12 5.98 5.97
N LYS A 38 -6.46 4.71 6.01
CA LYS A 38 -6.23 3.79 7.11
C LYS A 38 -5.54 2.54 6.58
N ILE A 39 -4.88 1.76 7.44
CA ILE A 39 -4.24 0.51 7.07
C ILE A 39 -4.83 -0.67 7.82
N THR A 40 -4.96 -1.81 7.16
CA THR A 40 -5.28 -3.10 7.75
C THR A 40 -4.03 -3.98 7.72
N LEU A 41 -3.67 -4.54 8.87
CA LEU A 41 -2.47 -5.32 9.12
C LEU A 41 -2.81 -6.74 9.58
N PRO A 42 -1.84 -7.67 9.65
CA PRO A 42 -2.01 -8.99 10.25
C PRO A 42 -2.55 -8.93 11.68
N GLY A 43 -3.26 -10.00 12.10
CA GLY A 43 -3.81 -10.12 13.46
C GLY A 43 -4.95 -9.15 13.75
N PRO A 44 -5.99 -9.09 12.94
CA PRO A 44 -7.08 -8.12 12.69
C PRO A 44 -6.85 -6.73 13.30
N LYS A 45 -5.75 -6.10 12.90
CA LYS A 45 -5.37 -4.77 13.37
C LYS A 45 -5.65 -3.71 12.31
N GLU A 46 -6.50 -2.74 12.63
CA GLU A 46 -6.76 -1.56 11.81
C GLU A 46 -6.17 -0.32 12.48
N ILE A 47 -5.32 0.41 11.76
CA ILE A 47 -4.76 1.70 12.19
C ILE A 47 -5.43 2.79 11.36
N LYS A 48 -6.13 3.70 12.03
CA LYS A 48 -6.89 4.79 11.39
C LYS A 48 -6.09 6.07 11.26
N ASP A 49 -5.17 6.30 12.18
CA ASP A 49 -4.26 7.44 12.16
C ASP A 49 -2.87 6.92 11.78
N LEU A 50 -2.39 7.36 10.62
CA LEU A 50 -1.10 6.96 10.08
C LEU A 50 -0.01 8.01 10.30
N GLU A 51 -0.33 9.13 10.98
CA GLU A 51 0.66 10.14 11.32
C GLU A 51 1.68 9.54 12.31
N GLY A 52 2.93 9.54 11.93
CA GLY A 52 4.00 8.97 12.75
C GLY A 52 3.96 7.44 12.90
N TYR A 53 3.06 6.73 12.18
CA TYR A 53 2.94 5.28 12.28
C TYR A 53 3.94 4.54 11.39
N SER A 54 4.57 3.51 11.95
CA SER A 54 5.40 2.53 11.26
C SER A 54 5.33 1.19 12.00
N SER A 55 5.57 0.09 11.29
CA SER A 55 5.66 -1.27 11.84
C SER A 55 6.47 -2.16 10.90
N ASP A 56 6.75 -3.41 11.31
CA ASP A 56 7.43 -4.40 10.46
C ASP A 56 6.66 -4.69 9.16
N TYR A 57 5.36 -4.44 9.14
CA TYR A 57 4.49 -4.65 7.98
C TYR A 57 4.29 -3.41 7.11
N PHE A 58 4.68 -2.21 7.62
CA PHE A 58 4.45 -0.93 6.95
C PHE A 58 5.48 0.09 7.43
N PHE A 59 6.44 0.45 6.57
CA PHE A 59 7.59 1.28 6.93
C PHE A 59 8.17 2.02 5.73
N LEU A 60 9.14 2.94 5.96
CA LEU A 60 10.03 3.47 4.94
C LEU A 60 11.35 2.71 4.93
N ASN A 61 11.83 2.36 3.73
CA ASN A 61 13.19 1.87 3.56
C ASN A 61 14.22 3.04 3.49
N ALA A 62 15.50 2.69 3.37
CA ALA A 62 16.59 3.67 3.29
C ALA A 62 16.50 4.59 2.05
N GLN A 63 15.79 4.20 1.00
CA GLN A 63 15.53 4.98 -0.20
C GLN A 63 14.30 5.89 -0.06
N ARG A 64 13.68 5.93 1.13
CA ARG A 64 12.44 6.67 1.45
C ARG A 64 11.24 6.20 0.62
N GLU A 65 11.22 4.92 0.25
CA GLU A 65 10.12 4.26 -0.42
C GLU A 65 9.19 3.64 0.63
N MET A 66 7.88 3.70 0.41
CA MET A 66 6.87 3.11 1.31
C MET A 66 6.76 1.60 1.07
N CYS A 67 7.10 0.82 2.07
CA CYS A 67 7.17 -0.63 2.02
C CYS A 67 6.00 -1.29 2.77
N PHE A 68 5.48 -2.34 2.16
CA PHE A 68 4.52 -3.27 2.74
C PHE A 68 5.14 -4.66 2.69
N HIS A 69 5.43 -5.22 3.86
CA HIS A 69 6.00 -6.55 4.03
C HIS A 69 4.95 -7.52 4.58
N LEU A 70 4.95 -8.76 4.10
CA LEU A 70 3.98 -9.75 4.56
C LEU A 70 4.44 -11.19 4.39
N ASP A 71 4.36 -11.97 5.46
CA ASP A 71 4.38 -13.43 5.43
C ASP A 71 2.94 -13.93 5.28
N ALA A 72 2.66 -14.67 4.20
CA ALA A 72 1.31 -15.15 3.88
C ALA A 72 0.83 -16.25 4.84
N SER A 73 1.72 -16.85 5.64
CA SER A 73 1.38 -17.84 6.66
C SER A 73 0.82 -17.22 7.95
N GLU A 74 0.89 -15.89 8.08
CA GLU A 74 0.35 -15.20 9.25
C GLU A 74 -1.18 -15.30 9.34
N LYS A 75 -1.69 -15.18 10.57
CA LYS A 75 -3.13 -15.26 10.82
C LYS A 75 -3.87 -14.10 10.16
N GLY A 76 -4.94 -14.43 9.47
CA GLY A 76 -5.76 -13.51 8.69
C GLY A 76 -6.27 -12.30 9.47
N THR A 77 -6.46 -11.23 8.74
CA THR A 77 -6.81 -9.89 9.23
C THR A 77 -8.25 -9.75 9.70
N THR A 78 -9.16 -10.63 9.28
CA THR A 78 -10.55 -10.66 9.73
C THR A 78 -11.07 -12.09 9.73
N PRO A 79 -12.10 -12.43 10.52
CA PRO A 79 -12.68 -13.78 10.53
C PRO A 79 -13.20 -14.25 9.17
N SER A 80 -13.57 -13.32 8.27
CA SER A 80 -14.06 -13.60 6.92
C SER A 80 -13.00 -13.53 5.82
N ALA A 81 -11.81 -13.00 6.11
CA ALA A 81 -10.73 -12.87 5.14
C ALA A 81 -9.94 -14.18 5.05
N LYS A 82 -9.92 -14.79 3.86
CA LYS A 82 -9.12 -15.98 3.60
C LYS A 82 -7.60 -15.72 3.67
N TYR A 83 -7.18 -14.51 3.29
CA TYR A 83 -5.78 -14.13 3.16
C TYR A 83 -5.45 -12.94 4.04
N VAL A 84 -4.22 -12.94 4.54
CA VAL A 84 -3.64 -11.84 5.31
C VAL A 84 -3.35 -10.64 4.40
N ARG A 85 -3.21 -9.44 4.97
CA ARG A 85 -2.87 -8.23 4.20
C ARG A 85 -2.14 -7.20 5.04
N SER A 86 -1.29 -6.43 4.38
CA SER A 86 -0.83 -5.11 4.81
C SER A 86 -1.26 -4.13 3.73
N GLU A 87 -2.41 -3.45 3.94
CA GLU A 87 -3.09 -2.76 2.85
C GLU A 87 -3.79 -1.50 3.31
N LEU A 88 -3.48 -0.38 2.66
CA LEU A 88 -4.16 0.89 2.81
C LEU A 88 -5.58 0.83 2.22
N ARG A 89 -6.50 1.54 2.88
CA ARG A 89 -7.85 1.83 2.39
C ARG A 89 -8.09 3.33 2.45
N HIS A 90 -8.44 3.93 1.32
CA HIS A 90 -8.85 5.33 1.27
C HIS A 90 -10.24 5.51 1.86
N LEU A 91 -10.44 6.51 2.73
CA LEU A 91 -11.67 6.68 3.52
C LEU A 91 -12.84 7.23 2.70
N THR A 92 -12.56 7.95 1.61
CA THR A 92 -13.59 8.48 0.71
C THR A 92 -14.23 7.34 -0.07
N ASN A 93 -15.54 7.22 0.04
CA ASN A 93 -16.36 6.37 -0.82
C ASN A 93 -16.96 7.23 -1.94
N TRP A 94 -17.07 6.69 -3.15
CA TRP A 94 -17.53 7.40 -4.34
C TRP A 94 -18.36 6.50 -5.26
N ARG A 95 -19.20 7.13 -6.11
CA ARG A 95 -20.01 6.44 -7.12
C ARG A 95 -19.28 6.37 -8.45
N ILE A 96 -19.63 5.38 -9.27
CA ILE A 96 -18.97 5.10 -10.54
C ILE A 96 -18.96 6.29 -11.52
N GLY A 97 -19.95 7.18 -11.45
CA GLY A 97 -20.02 8.38 -12.28
C GLY A 97 -19.15 9.55 -11.80
N GLU A 98 -18.53 9.46 -10.63
CA GLU A 98 -17.67 10.51 -10.10
C GLU A 98 -16.25 10.39 -10.67
N SER A 99 -15.62 11.54 -10.98
CA SER A 99 -14.23 11.57 -11.40
C SER A 99 -13.31 11.25 -10.23
N ARG A 100 -12.52 10.20 -10.36
CA ARG A 100 -11.55 9.74 -9.37
C ARG A 100 -10.32 9.17 -10.06
N ALA A 101 -9.16 9.37 -9.48
CA ALA A 101 -7.93 8.78 -9.99
C ALA A 101 -7.03 8.29 -8.86
N LEU A 102 -6.34 7.17 -9.10
CA LEU A 102 -5.20 6.71 -8.32
C LEU A 102 -4.01 6.59 -9.25
N THR A 103 -2.90 7.20 -8.87
CA THR A 103 -1.60 7.05 -9.53
C THR A 103 -0.63 6.42 -8.55
N ALA A 104 0.07 5.38 -8.99
CA ALA A 104 1.09 4.68 -8.22
C ALA A 104 2.34 4.43 -9.07
N GLU A 105 3.52 4.51 -8.45
CA GLU A 105 4.75 3.91 -8.94
C GLU A 105 5.13 2.82 -7.95
N VAL A 106 5.05 1.55 -8.40
CA VAL A 106 5.08 0.39 -7.52
C VAL A 106 5.90 -0.74 -8.11
N ARG A 107 6.54 -1.52 -7.25
CA ARG A 107 7.09 -2.84 -7.56
C ARG A 107 6.63 -3.85 -6.51
N ALA A 108 6.63 -5.12 -6.88
CA ALA A 108 6.40 -6.21 -5.95
C ALA A 108 7.44 -7.31 -6.17
N THR A 109 7.85 -7.95 -5.08
CA THR A 109 8.63 -9.17 -5.09
C THR A 109 7.93 -10.20 -4.23
N SER A 110 7.92 -11.45 -4.65
CA SER A 110 7.26 -12.49 -3.87
C SER A 110 7.92 -13.86 -4.02
N SER A 111 7.77 -14.67 -2.98
CA SER A 111 8.02 -16.12 -2.98
C SER A 111 6.72 -16.90 -2.68
N LEU A 112 5.58 -16.31 -3.01
CA LEU A 112 4.25 -16.87 -2.74
C LEU A 112 3.97 -18.13 -3.58
N ASP A 113 3.19 -19.05 -3.00
CA ASP A 113 2.59 -20.16 -3.75
C ASP A 113 1.07 -20.23 -3.47
N PRO A 114 0.21 -19.94 -4.47
CA PRO A 114 0.55 -19.43 -5.81
C PRO A 114 1.13 -18.01 -5.79
N ASP A 115 2.05 -17.71 -6.71
CA ASP A 115 2.66 -16.39 -6.86
C ASP A 115 1.63 -15.38 -7.39
N LYS A 116 0.93 -14.74 -6.46
CA LYS A 116 -0.07 -13.72 -6.77
C LYS A 116 -0.21 -12.72 -5.63
N VAL A 117 0.08 -11.45 -5.91
CA VAL A 117 -0.10 -10.33 -4.99
C VAL A 117 -0.87 -9.19 -5.63
N THR A 118 -1.96 -8.77 -5.01
CA THR A 118 -2.69 -7.56 -5.40
C THR A 118 -2.03 -6.33 -4.80
N VAL A 119 -1.78 -5.31 -5.64
CA VAL A 119 -1.08 -4.08 -5.26
C VAL A 119 -1.99 -2.85 -5.23
N VAL A 120 -3.02 -2.79 -6.09
CA VAL A 120 -4.01 -1.71 -6.16
C VAL A 120 -5.40 -2.31 -6.38
N GLN A 121 -6.42 -1.70 -5.77
CA GLN A 121 -7.81 -2.10 -5.98
C GLN A 121 -8.75 -0.88 -6.08
N ILE A 122 -9.84 -1.06 -6.84
CA ILE A 122 -11.12 -0.40 -6.62
C ILE A 122 -12.00 -1.44 -5.93
N HIS A 123 -12.33 -1.21 -4.65
CA HIS A 123 -13.13 -2.16 -3.87
C HIS A 123 -14.56 -1.63 -3.68
N GLY A 124 -15.53 -2.53 -3.80
CA GLY A 124 -16.93 -2.19 -3.61
C GLY A 124 -17.33 -2.10 -2.13
N ILE A 125 -18.35 -1.30 -1.86
CA ILE A 125 -19.06 -1.24 -0.57
C ILE A 125 -20.51 -0.92 -0.83
N THR A 126 -21.41 -1.58 -0.09
CA THR A 126 -22.84 -1.29 -0.18
C THR A 126 -23.19 0.02 0.54
N GLU A 127 -24.37 0.59 0.29
CA GLU A 127 -24.81 1.83 0.95
C GLU A 127 -24.96 1.66 2.48
N ASP A 128 -25.33 0.47 2.94
CA ASP A 128 -25.37 0.10 4.36
C ASP A 128 -23.99 -0.28 4.94
N LYS A 129 -22.91 0.04 4.22
CA LYS A 129 -21.50 -0.12 4.60
C LYS A 129 -21.05 -1.57 4.81
N LYS A 130 -21.72 -2.52 4.17
CA LYS A 130 -21.23 -3.91 4.10
C LYS A 130 -20.25 -4.08 2.94
N ASP A 131 -19.32 -5.01 3.08
CA ASP A 131 -18.37 -5.32 2.02
C ASP A 131 -19.09 -5.82 0.76
N ALA A 132 -18.72 -5.27 -0.39
CA ALA A 132 -19.05 -5.76 -1.72
C ALA A 132 -17.76 -6.25 -2.40
N PRO A 133 -17.84 -7.05 -3.46
CA PRO A 133 -16.64 -7.53 -4.13
C PRO A 133 -15.78 -6.38 -4.68
N PRO A 134 -14.46 -6.57 -4.84
CA PRO A 134 -13.64 -5.60 -5.56
C PRO A 134 -14.10 -5.52 -7.02
N LEU A 135 -14.30 -4.29 -7.53
CA LEU A 135 -14.55 -4.02 -8.94
C LEU A 135 -13.32 -4.32 -9.79
N LEU A 136 -12.17 -3.84 -9.31
CA LEU A 136 -10.88 -3.98 -9.96
C LEU A 136 -9.82 -4.43 -8.95
N ARG A 137 -8.99 -5.38 -9.36
CA ARG A 137 -7.70 -5.67 -8.71
C ARG A 137 -6.60 -5.58 -9.74
N VAL A 138 -5.56 -4.78 -9.48
CA VAL A 138 -4.30 -4.83 -10.22
C VAL A 138 -3.35 -5.70 -9.43
N ALA A 139 -2.91 -6.80 -10.03
CA ALA A 139 -2.15 -7.85 -9.35
C ALA A 139 -0.95 -8.29 -10.19
N LEU A 140 0.19 -8.47 -9.50
CA LEU A 140 1.31 -9.23 -10.03
C LEU A 140 1.01 -10.71 -9.87
N GLN A 141 1.18 -11.49 -10.93
CA GLN A 141 1.02 -12.93 -10.93
C GLN A 141 2.08 -13.58 -11.82
N SER A 142 2.95 -14.39 -11.23
CA SER A 142 4.02 -15.12 -11.94
C SER A 142 4.89 -14.20 -12.81
N GLY A 143 5.23 -13.02 -12.29
CA GLY A 143 6.07 -12.02 -12.95
C GLY A 143 5.35 -11.10 -13.93
N ASP A 144 4.06 -11.32 -14.22
CA ASP A 144 3.24 -10.47 -15.09
C ASP A 144 2.25 -9.62 -14.31
N LEU A 145 1.91 -8.45 -14.84
CA LEU A 145 0.92 -7.56 -14.25
C LEU A 145 -0.44 -7.74 -14.95
N TYR A 146 -1.49 -7.95 -14.17
CA TYR A 146 -2.85 -8.14 -14.66
C TYR A 146 -3.84 -7.20 -14.01
N ALA A 147 -4.88 -6.81 -14.77
CA ALA A 147 -6.13 -6.33 -14.22
C ALA A 147 -7.14 -7.50 -14.13
N LEU A 148 -7.77 -7.61 -12.98
CA LEU A 148 -8.88 -8.52 -12.71
C LEU A 148 -10.12 -7.65 -12.51
N LEU A 149 -10.97 -7.56 -13.54
CA LEU A 149 -12.07 -6.62 -13.62
C LEU A 149 -13.41 -7.36 -13.56
N LYS A 150 -14.31 -6.98 -12.66
CA LYS A 150 -15.68 -7.53 -12.62
C LYS A 150 -16.46 -7.12 -13.86
N THR A 151 -17.22 -8.05 -14.40
CA THR A 151 -18.08 -7.86 -15.57
C THR A 151 -19.56 -7.75 -15.20
N THR A 152 -19.91 -7.93 -13.92
CA THR A 152 -21.27 -7.81 -13.40
C THR A 152 -21.27 -7.18 -12.01
N SER A 153 -22.42 -6.62 -11.59
CA SER A 153 -22.64 -6.05 -10.27
C SER A 153 -23.29 -7.05 -9.28
N LEU A 154 -22.88 -8.30 -9.36
CA LEU A 154 -23.38 -9.32 -8.44
C LEU A 154 -22.61 -9.27 -7.12
N HIS A 155 -23.32 -9.34 -5.99
CA HIS A 155 -22.71 -9.37 -4.65
C HIS A 155 -22.09 -10.75 -4.32
N GLU A 156 -22.05 -11.65 -5.26
CA GLU A 156 -21.55 -13.00 -5.06
C GLU A 156 -20.02 -13.06 -5.09
N LYS A 157 -19.46 -13.86 -4.21
CA LYS A 157 -18.02 -14.07 -4.06
C LYS A 157 -17.36 -14.52 -5.38
N ASN A 158 -18.09 -15.27 -6.21
CA ASN A 158 -17.63 -15.83 -7.48
C ASN A 158 -18.23 -15.10 -8.70
N SER A 159 -18.63 -13.81 -8.55
CA SER A 159 -19.11 -13.04 -9.71
C SER A 159 -18.05 -13.02 -10.81
N PRO A 160 -18.45 -13.10 -12.10
CA PRO A 160 -17.52 -13.16 -13.22
C PRO A 160 -16.52 -12.01 -13.22
N GLU A 161 -15.28 -12.31 -13.58
CA GLU A 161 -14.21 -11.33 -13.77
C GLU A 161 -13.44 -11.61 -15.05
N GLU A 162 -13.07 -10.55 -15.76
CA GLU A 162 -12.15 -10.58 -16.89
C GLU A 162 -10.71 -10.44 -16.36
N LYS A 163 -9.79 -11.29 -16.84
CA LYS A 163 -8.36 -11.18 -16.57
C LYS A 163 -7.68 -10.58 -17.79
N ILE A 164 -7.11 -9.38 -17.65
CA ILE A 164 -6.50 -8.61 -18.72
C ILE A 164 -5.00 -8.49 -18.42
N LEU A 165 -4.15 -8.90 -19.37
CA LEU A 165 -2.70 -8.67 -19.26
C LEU A 165 -2.42 -7.19 -19.47
N LEU A 166 -1.78 -6.55 -18.50
CA LEU A 166 -1.38 -5.14 -18.54
C LEU A 166 0.09 -4.99 -18.96
N ARG A 167 0.96 -5.84 -18.43
CA ARG A 167 2.39 -5.88 -18.78
C ARG A 167 2.96 -7.27 -18.52
N GLU A 168 3.66 -7.80 -19.52
CA GLU A 168 4.39 -9.07 -19.44
C GLU A 168 5.80 -8.83 -18.89
N GLY A 169 6.33 -9.83 -18.17
CA GLY A 169 7.73 -9.85 -17.73
C GLY A 169 8.15 -8.67 -16.87
N LEU A 170 7.25 -8.16 -16.00
CA LEU A 170 7.57 -7.03 -15.11
C LEU A 170 8.73 -7.35 -14.17
N GLY A 171 8.86 -8.61 -13.73
CA GLY A 171 9.89 -9.03 -12.78
C GLY A 171 9.83 -8.21 -11.49
N THR A 172 10.96 -7.60 -11.12
CA THR A 172 11.12 -6.77 -9.91
C THR A 172 11.24 -5.28 -10.22
N ASP A 173 10.93 -4.85 -11.45
CA ASP A 173 11.01 -3.46 -11.87
C ASP A 173 9.85 -2.64 -11.28
N PHE A 174 10.07 -1.33 -11.16
CA PHE A 174 8.99 -0.40 -10.88
C PHE A 174 8.12 -0.21 -12.13
N VAL A 175 6.83 -0.04 -11.90
CA VAL A 175 5.84 0.25 -12.93
C VAL A 175 4.95 1.41 -12.49
N ASN A 176 4.64 2.31 -13.41
CA ASN A 176 3.63 3.34 -13.18
C ASN A 176 2.26 2.79 -13.54
N ILE A 177 1.32 2.91 -12.60
CA ILE A 177 -0.07 2.49 -12.74
C ILE A 177 -0.94 3.72 -12.55
N ASP A 178 -1.70 4.08 -13.58
CA ASP A 178 -2.77 5.07 -13.49
C ASP A 178 -4.11 4.37 -13.63
N VAL A 179 -4.98 4.54 -12.63
CA VAL A 179 -6.36 4.07 -12.62
C VAL A 179 -7.27 5.27 -12.54
N VAL A 180 -8.00 5.54 -13.60
CA VAL A 180 -8.86 6.73 -13.73
C VAL A 180 -10.30 6.30 -13.96
N MET A 181 -11.20 6.89 -13.19
CA MET A 181 -12.65 6.83 -13.36
C MET A 181 -13.16 8.18 -13.78
N GLU A 182 -13.88 8.25 -14.87
CA GLU A 182 -14.51 9.47 -15.34
C GLU A 182 -15.81 9.16 -16.09
N GLY A 183 -16.92 9.78 -15.67
CA GLY A 183 -18.21 9.63 -16.35
C GLY A 183 -18.73 8.20 -16.43
N GLY A 184 -18.32 7.30 -15.54
CA GLY A 184 -18.71 5.88 -15.56
C GLY A 184 -17.75 5.00 -16.36
N GLU A 185 -16.70 5.56 -16.96
CA GLU A 185 -15.70 4.84 -17.71
C GLU A 185 -14.42 4.65 -16.86
N LEU A 186 -13.87 3.43 -16.87
CA LEU A 186 -12.58 3.09 -16.30
C LEU A 186 -11.50 3.15 -17.38
N MET A 187 -10.40 3.85 -17.09
CA MET A 187 -9.16 3.78 -17.86
C MET A 187 -8.03 3.28 -16.96
N ILE A 188 -7.21 2.35 -17.48
CA ILE A 188 -5.97 1.91 -16.84
C ILE A 188 -4.83 2.16 -17.81
N ALA A 189 -3.83 2.94 -17.38
CA ALA A 189 -2.58 3.11 -18.12
C ALA A 189 -1.40 2.53 -17.34
N ILE A 190 -0.45 1.96 -18.07
CA ILE A 190 0.79 1.40 -17.56
C ILE A 190 1.95 2.13 -18.24
N ASP A 191 2.81 2.75 -17.44
CA ASP A 191 3.95 3.56 -17.92
C ASP A 191 3.52 4.62 -18.96
N GLY A 192 2.32 5.19 -18.77
CA GLY A 192 1.71 6.20 -19.63
C GLY A 192 0.99 5.65 -20.87
N GLU A 193 1.01 4.34 -21.11
CA GLU A 193 0.28 3.71 -22.23
C GLU A 193 -1.07 3.17 -21.75
N GLU A 194 -2.17 3.58 -22.37
CA GLU A 194 -3.51 3.06 -22.08
C GLU A 194 -3.59 1.57 -22.44
N LYS A 195 -3.92 0.73 -21.47
CA LYS A 195 -4.07 -0.73 -21.62
C LYS A 195 -5.53 -1.18 -21.55
N VAL A 196 -6.35 -0.44 -20.84
CA VAL A 196 -7.76 -0.81 -20.61
C VAL A 196 -8.62 0.44 -20.68
N ARG A 197 -9.75 0.35 -21.38
CA ARG A 197 -10.86 1.29 -21.33
C ARG A 197 -12.16 0.51 -21.31
N ARG A 198 -13.02 0.76 -20.30
CA ARG A 198 -14.28 0.01 -20.10
C ARG A 198 -15.37 0.90 -19.54
N ASP A 199 -16.56 0.83 -20.12
CA ASP A 199 -17.78 1.35 -19.52
C ASP A 199 -18.19 0.45 -18.34
N LEU A 200 -18.44 1.05 -17.19
CA LEU A 200 -18.81 0.38 -15.95
C LEU A 200 -20.21 0.80 -15.46
N GLY A 201 -21.06 1.32 -16.33
CA GLY A 201 -22.42 1.75 -15.99
C GLY A 201 -23.29 0.66 -15.34
N PHE A 202 -22.90 -0.62 -15.50
CA PHE A 202 -23.55 -1.74 -14.81
C PHE A 202 -23.24 -1.79 -13.30
N TRP A 203 -22.15 -1.16 -12.81
CA TRP A 203 -21.71 -1.27 -11.43
C TRP A 203 -22.52 -0.39 -10.49
N LYS A 204 -23.11 -0.99 -9.45
CA LYS A 204 -24.09 -0.35 -8.57
C LYS A 204 -23.57 -0.01 -7.17
N PHE A 205 -22.41 -0.54 -6.78
CA PHE A 205 -21.86 -0.31 -5.45
C PHE A 205 -21.10 1.03 -5.37
N LEU A 206 -21.00 1.56 -4.15
CA LEU A 206 -20.01 2.58 -3.85
C LEU A 206 -18.61 1.97 -3.92
N ASN A 207 -17.61 2.79 -4.16
CA ASN A 207 -16.23 2.37 -4.37
C ASN A 207 -15.28 3.10 -3.42
N TYR A 208 -14.12 2.50 -3.19
CA TYR A 208 -12.97 3.13 -2.57
C TYR A 208 -11.68 2.52 -3.09
N PHE A 209 -10.60 3.31 -3.07
CA PHE A 209 -9.29 2.79 -3.45
C PHE A 209 -8.62 2.05 -2.30
N LYS A 210 -7.81 1.05 -2.67
CA LYS A 210 -6.87 0.36 -1.79
C LYS A 210 -5.52 0.23 -2.47
N ALA A 211 -4.44 0.23 -1.68
CA ALA A 211 -3.07 0.05 -2.14
C ALA A 211 -2.24 -0.64 -1.07
N GLY A 212 -1.31 -1.52 -1.46
CA GLY A 212 -0.45 -2.21 -0.51
C GLY A 212 -0.13 -3.64 -0.93
N CYS A 213 0.07 -4.51 0.03
CA CYS A 213 0.40 -5.92 -0.15
C CYS A 213 -0.80 -6.79 0.27
N TYR A 214 -1.43 -7.44 -0.73
CA TYR A 214 -2.51 -8.40 -0.48
C TYR A 214 -2.23 -9.69 -1.25
N PRO A 215 -1.46 -10.64 -0.65
CA PRO A 215 -1.22 -11.97 -1.20
C PRO A 215 -2.53 -12.74 -1.38
N GLN A 216 -2.62 -13.54 -2.45
CA GLN A 216 -3.68 -14.55 -2.61
C GLN A 216 -3.11 -15.96 -2.43
N ALA A 217 -2.20 -16.10 -1.48
CA ALA A 217 -1.54 -17.34 -1.05
C ALA A 217 -1.64 -17.49 0.47
N THR A 218 -1.29 -18.67 0.98
CA THR A 218 -1.23 -18.98 2.42
C THR A 218 0.19 -19.30 2.88
N GLU A 219 1.16 -19.26 1.97
CA GLU A 219 2.57 -19.53 2.22
C GLU A 219 3.45 -18.61 1.39
N GLY A 220 4.66 -18.33 1.88
CA GLY A 220 5.64 -17.46 1.25
C GLY A 220 5.55 -16.01 1.72
N VAL A 221 6.45 -15.18 1.21
CA VAL A 221 6.62 -13.78 1.60
C VAL A 221 6.37 -12.89 0.38
N ALA A 222 5.76 -11.74 0.61
CA ALA A 222 5.61 -10.70 -0.40
C ALA A 222 6.03 -9.35 0.15
N ASP A 223 6.76 -8.59 -0.68
CA ASP A 223 7.11 -7.20 -0.46
C ASP A 223 6.53 -6.35 -1.60
N VAL A 224 5.80 -5.30 -1.24
CA VAL A 224 5.30 -4.30 -2.17
C VAL A 224 5.86 -2.95 -1.78
N VAL A 225 6.47 -2.26 -2.73
CA VAL A 225 7.19 -1.00 -2.50
C VAL A 225 6.63 0.08 -3.42
N PHE A 226 6.23 1.21 -2.82
CA PHE A 226 5.74 2.38 -3.55
C PHE A 226 6.75 3.52 -3.48
N ARG A 227 7.07 4.12 -4.63
CA ARG A 227 7.74 5.41 -4.77
C ARG A 227 6.77 6.56 -4.85
N ARG A 228 5.58 6.30 -5.37
CA ARG A 228 4.50 7.26 -5.48
C ARG A 228 3.16 6.58 -5.21
N LEU A 229 2.29 7.27 -4.48
CA LEU A 229 0.89 6.91 -4.32
C LEU A 229 0.09 8.20 -4.12
N THR A 230 -0.82 8.50 -5.04
CA THR A 230 -1.69 9.68 -4.95
C THR A 230 -3.11 9.32 -5.34
N VAL A 231 -4.10 10.00 -4.75
CA VAL A 231 -5.53 9.87 -5.07
C VAL A 231 -6.13 11.26 -5.29
N ARG A 232 -6.95 11.39 -6.30
CA ARG A 232 -7.65 12.64 -6.67
C ARG A 232 -9.12 12.38 -6.89
#